data_b626b135740865adbb84e23d163871db
#
_entry.id   b626b135740865adbb84e23d163871db
#
_cell.length_a   1.000
_cell.length_b   1.000
_cell.length_c   1.000
_cell.angle_alpha   90.00
_cell.angle_beta   90.00
_cell.angle_gamma   90.00
#
_symmetry.space_group_name_H-M   'P 1'
#
loop_
_entity.id
_entity.type
_entity.pdbx_description
1 polymer ?
#
loop_
_entity_poly.entity_id
_entity_poly.type
_entity_poly.pdbx_seq_one_letter_code
_entity_poly.pdbx_strand_id
1 'polypeptide(L)'
;MESTGGNMKNRLGIISDTHGHEEAWTDALREWGTIDGVLHAGDVLSDVSTGLEEMIRTAPFPVVISRGNCDYPEHESLIGRPIMAPYATVWWNSLLILVAHGAPFQPLRALALQCGADLVVYGHTHVSSIVREQKTIFLNPGSASLPKGRDPASAALLDGRGIRIFTLEDGVTLHEELW
;
A
#
# COMPACT_ATOMS: atom_id res chain seq x y z
N MET A 1 -26.60 25.51 14.87
CA MET A 1 -25.40 24.80 15.37
C MET A 1 -24.67 24.25 14.16
N GLU A 2 -23.71 25.01 13.68
CA GLU A 2 -22.88 24.61 12.54
C GLU A 2 -21.86 23.59 13.03
N SER A 3 -21.87 22.40 12.46
CA SER A 3 -20.86 21.37 12.70
C SER A 3 -19.61 21.72 11.89
N THR A 4 -18.72 22.52 12.45
CA THR A 4 -17.33 22.68 11.98
C THR A 4 -16.52 21.44 12.37
N GLY A 5 -16.81 20.31 11.78
CA GLY A 5 -16.00 19.11 11.86
C GLY A 5 -15.24 18.94 10.54
N GLY A 6 -14.05 19.48 10.44
CA GLY A 6 -13.20 19.27 9.27
C GLY A 6 -12.99 17.78 9.01
N ASN A 7 -13.41 17.36 7.85
CA ASN A 7 -13.33 15.98 7.34
C ASN A 7 -11.85 15.65 6.98
N MET A 8 -11.00 15.46 8.01
CA MET A 8 -9.62 14.99 7.83
C MET A 8 -9.48 13.46 8.02
N LYS A 9 -10.61 12.76 8.17
CA LYS A 9 -10.66 11.31 8.30
C LYS A 9 -11.11 10.74 6.97
N ASN A 10 -10.43 9.77 6.48
CA ASN A 10 -10.63 8.92 5.29
C ASN A 10 -9.42 8.96 4.36
N ARG A 11 -8.23 8.70 4.94
CA ARG A 11 -6.98 8.64 4.18
C ARG A 11 -6.24 7.36 4.50
N LEU A 12 -5.89 6.59 3.47
CA LEU A 12 -5.04 5.42 3.59
C LEU A 12 -3.71 5.64 2.87
N GLY A 13 -2.62 5.43 3.59
CA GLY A 13 -1.31 5.26 2.99
C GLY A 13 -1.23 3.91 2.29
N ILE A 14 -0.55 3.86 1.15
CA ILE A 14 -0.37 2.63 0.37
C ILE A 14 1.11 2.53 -0.01
N ILE A 15 1.73 1.38 0.30
CA ILE A 15 3.16 1.15 0.11
C ILE A 15 3.40 -0.32 -0.26
N SER A 16 4.52 -0.60 -0.92
CA SER A 16 4.96 -1.96 -1.25
C SER A 16 6.48 -2.03 -1.36
N ASP A 17 7.00 -3.24 -1.24
CA ASP A 17 8.40 -3.55 -1.54
C ASP A 17 9.38 -2.64 -0.78
N THR A 18 9.18 -2.56 0.56
CA THR A 18 10.03 -1.79 1.46
C THR A 18 11.34 -2.49 1.80
N HIS A 19 11.38 -3.84 1.72
CA HIS A 19 12.58 -4.66 1.92
C HIS A 19 13.43 -4.27 3.14
N GLY A 20 12.79 -3.90 4.24
CA GLY A 20 13.47 -3.53 5.49
C GLY A 20 14.01 -2.09 5.54
N HIS A 21 13.77 -1.26 4.55
CA HIS A 21 14.28 0.11 4.52
C HIS A 21 13.41 1.05 5.39
N GLU A 22 13.94 1.43 6.55
CA GLU A 22 13.28 2.36 7.50
C GLU A 22 13.04 3.74 6.89
N GLU A 23 13.99 4.22 6.08
CA GLU A 23 13.89 5.52 5.43
C GLU A 23 12.67 5.59 4.51
N ALA A 24 12.41 4.53 3.75
CA ALA A 24 11.24 4.44 2.87
C ALA A 24 9.92 4.61 3.64
N TRP A 25 9.82 3.99 4.82
CA TRP A 25 8.66 4.13 5.69
C TRP A 25 8.55 5.55 6.28
N THR A 26 9.66 6.12 6.72
CA THR A 26 9.71 7.47 7.27
C THR A 26 9.33 8.52 6.23
N ASP A 27 9.85 8.40 5.02
CA ASP A 27 9.54 9.29 3.91
C ASP A 27 8.07 9.18 3.49
N ALA A 28 7.54 7.96 3.44
CA ALA A 28 6.12 7.75 3.17
C ALA A 28 5.23 8.41 4.24
N LEU A 29 5.57 8.26 5.53
CA LEU A 29 4.85 8.92 6.62
C LEU A 29 4.86 10.44 6.51
N ARG A 30 5.99 11.02 6.12
CA ARG A 30 6.11 12.48 5.89
C ARG A 30 5.14 12.93 4.79
N GLU A 31 5.11 12.23 3.65
CA GLU A 31 4.29 12.59 2.51
C GLU A 31 2.80 12.33 2.74
N TRP A 32 2.45 11.26 3.44
CA TRP A 32 1.05 10.98 3.78
C TRP A 32 0.49 11.99 4.79
N GLY A 33 1.30 12.45 5.73
CA GLY A 33 0.83 13.26 6.86
C GLY A 33 -0.13 12.45 7.75
N THR A 34 -1.29 13.02 8.08
CA THR A 34 -2.29 12.32 8.90
C THR A 34 -3.05 11.31 8.06
N ILE A 35 -3.02 10.04 8.48
CA ILE A 35 -3.71 8.91 7.83
C ILE A 35 -4.47 8.07 8.86
N ASP A 36 -5.45 7.30 8.41
CA ASP A 36 -6.26 6.39 9.24
C ASP A 36 -5.74 4.95 9.24
N GLY A 37 -4.83 4.62 8.32
CA GLY A 37 -4.23 3.29 8.21
C GLY A 37 -3.30 3.17 7.01
N VAL A 38 -2.61 2.04 6.92
CA VAL A 38 -1.70 1.71 5.81
C VAL A 38 -2.06 0.36 5.21
N LEU A 39 -2.03 0.30 3.88
CA LEU A 39 -2.08 -0.94 3.11
C LEU A 39 -0.67 -1.22 2.56
N HIS A 40 -0.09 -2.34 2.97
CA HIS A 40 1.23 -2.78 2.52
C HIS A 40 1.11 -4.02 1.63
N ALA A 41 1.51 -3.88 0.37
CA ALA A 41 1.34 -4.95 -0.62
C ALA A 41 2.49 -5.98 -0.65
N GLY A 42 3.19 -6.18 0.48
CA GLY A 42 4.17 -7.26 0.66
C GLY A 42 5.61 -6.87 0.39
N ASP A 43 6.50 -7.85 0.57
CA ASP A 43 7.95 -7.69 0.58
C ASP A 43 8.37 -6.59 1.59
N VAL A 44 7.93 -6.81 2.84
CA VAL A 44 8.08 -5.82 3.94
C VAL A 44 9.50 -5.78 4.45
N LEU A 45 10.03 -6.95 4.84
CA LEU A 45 11.36 -7.08 5.43
C LEU A 45 12.34 -7.72 4.44
N SER A 46 13.61 -7.57 4.72
CA SER A 46 14.72 -8.34 4.15
C SER A 46 15.22 -9.37 5.16
N ASP A 47 16.21 -10.15 4.77
CA ASP A 47 16.85 -11.16 5.66
C ASP A 47 17.53 -10.55 6.90
N VAL A 48 17.71 -9.24 6.92
CA VAL A 48 18.36 -8.52 8.02
C VAL A 48 17.34 -7.64 8.73
N SER A 49 17.23 -7.80 10.05
CA SER A 49 16.44 -6.88 10.89
C SER A 49 17.01 -5.48 10.80
N THR A 50 16.17 -4.49 10.54
CA THR A 50 16.58 -3.10 10.27
C THR A 50 15.93 -2.09 11.20
N GLY A 51 14.92 -2.51 11.99
CA GLY A 51 14.09 -1.62 12.80
C GLY A 51 12.76 -1.22 12.15
N LEU A 52 12.57 -1.47 10.85
CA LEU A 52 11.28 -1.25 10.18
C LEU A 52 10.16 -2.06 10.86
N GLU A 53 10.45 -3.28 11.30
CA GLU A 53 9.51 -4.11 12.05
C GLU A 53 9.00 -3.43 13.31
N GLU A 54 9.87 -2.72 14.05
CA GLU A 54 9.48 -1.97 15.24
C GLU A 54 8.62 -0.76 14.87
N MET A 55 8.98 -0.05 13.81
CA MET A 55 8.21 1.11 13.33
C MET A 55 6.80 0.71 12.92
N ILE A 56 6.63 -0.42 12.22
CA ILE A 56 5.32 -0.95 11.84
C ILE A 56 4.57 -1.45 13.07
N ARG A 57 5.22 -2.15 13.98
CA ARG A 57 4.62 -2.68 15.21
C ARG A 57 4.05 -1.57 16.08
N THR A 58 4.78 -0.47 16.22
CA THR A 58 4.41 0.67 17.08
C THR A 58 3.60 1.75 16.37
N ALA A 59 3.29 1.57 15.07
CA ALA A 59 2.48 2.53 14.32
C ALA A 59 1.13 2.79 15.01
N PRO A 60 0.74 4.07 15.21
CA PRO A 60 -0.47 4.43 15.95
C PRO A 60 -1.77 4.22 15.17
N PHE A 61 -1.71 3.57 14.03
CA PHE A 61 -2.82 3.26 13.13
C PHE A 61 -2.74 1.78 12.68
N PRO A 62 -3.84 1.21 12.17
CA PRO A 62 -3.85 -0.12 11.58
C PRO A 62 -2.91 -0.20 10.37
N VAL A 63 -2.19 -1.32 10.26
CA VAL A 63 -1.40 -1.68 9.09
C VAL A 63 -1.89 -3.04 8.60
N VAL A 64 -2.43 -3.09 7.40
CA VAL A 64 -2.85 -4.31 6.72
C VAL A 64 -1.75 -4.72 5.76
N ILE A 65 -1.24 -5.94 5.93
CA ILE A 65 -0.10 -6.44 5.17
C ILE A 65 -0.52 -7.68 4.38
N SER A 66 -0.26 -7.69 3.09
CA SER A 66 -0.29 -8.91 2.27
C SER A 66 1.11 -9.50 2.17
N ARG A 67 1.21 -10.83 2.18
CA ARG A 67 2.49 -11.52 2.08
C ARG A 67 3.08 -11.37 0.69
N GLY A 68 4.34 -10.91 0.63
CA GLY A 68 5.17 -10.97 -0.56
C GLY A 68 6.01 -12.24 -0.65
N ASN A 69 6.75 -12.39 -1.73
CA ASN A 69 7.61 -13.56 -1.94
C ASN A 69 8.89 -13.53 -1.09
N CYS A 70 9.29 -12.35 -0.60
CA CYS A 70 10.40 -12.19 0.35
C CYS A 70 9.94 -12.19 1.81
N ASP A 71 8.65 -12.35 2.08
CA ASP A 71 8.13 -12.37 3.46
C ASP A 71 8.05 -13.81 3.97
N TYR A 72 8.75 -14.07 5.08
CA TYR A 72 8.76 -15.36 5.78
C TYR A 72 7.74 -15.38 6.92
N PRO A 73 7.30 -16.59 7.36
CA PRO A 73 6.36 -16.70 8.49
C PRO A 73 6.85 -16.02 9.78
N GLU A 74 8.15 -16.01 10.01
CA GLU A 74 8.80 -15.41 11.17
C GLU A 74 8.62 -13.88 11.21
N HIS A 75 8.48 -13.24 10.04
CA HIS A 75 8.28 -11.79 9.93
C HIS A 75 6.98 -11.34 10.62
N GLU A 76 5.94 -12.18 10.60
CA GLU A 76 4.68 -11.87 11.31
C GLU A 76 4.89 -11.65 12.81
N SER A 77 5.73 -12.50 13.43
CA SER A 77 6.08 -12.37 14.84
C SER A 77 6.95 -11.14 15.13
N LEU A 78 7.88 -10.81 14.21
CA LEU A 78 8.75 -9.65 14.34
C LEU A 78 7.96 -8.35 14.22
N ILE A 79 7.11 -8.26 13.22
CA ILE A 79 6.28 -7.08 12.94
C ILE A 79 5.14 -6.95 13.99
N GLY A 80 4.71 -8.07 14.58
CA GLY A 80 3.57 -8.09 15.51
C GLY A 80 2.23 -7.72 14.85
N ARG A 81 2.11 -7.94 13.55
CA ARG A 81 0.91 -7.72 12.74
C ARG A 81 0.68 -8.93 11.84
N PRO A 82 -0.59 -9.33 11.57
CA PRO A 82 -0.87 -10.39 10.62
C PRO A 82 -0.34 -10.08 9.21
N ILE A 83 0.30 -11.06 8.59
CA ILE A 83 0.73 -11.00 7.18
C ILE A 83 -0.17 -11.95 6.38
N MET A 84 -1.12 -11.39 5.67
CA MET A 84 -2.21 -12.12 5.02
C MET A 84 -1.76 -12.77 3.71
N ALA A 85 -2.18 -14.00 3.48
CA ALA A 85 -1.91 -14.71 2.22
C ALA A 85 -3.14 -15.52 1.79
N PRO A 86 -3.43 -15.61 0.50
CA PRO A 86 -2.72 -15.00 -0.64
C PRO A 86 -3.05 -13.52 -0.86
N TYR A 87 -4.01 -12.97 -0.13
CA TYR A 87 -4.40 -11.56 -0.15
C TYR A 87 -5.09 -11.18 1.15
N ALA A 88 -5.13 -9.89 1.46
CA ALA A 88 -6.00 -9.30 2.46
C ALA A 88 -7.23 -8.68 1.79
N THR A 89 -8.36 -8.72 2.48
CA THR A 89 -9.59 -8.04 2.06
C THR A 89 -9.89 -6.93 3.05
N VAL A 90 -10.08 -5.72 2.55
CA VAL A 90 -10.37 -4.53 3.36
C VAL A 90 -11.68 -3.91 2.86
N TRP A 91 -12.58 -3.64 3.79
CA TRP A 91 -13.76 -2.85 3.52
C TRP A 91 -13.59 -1.45 4.11
N TRP A 92 -13.50 -0.43 3.25
CA TRP A 92 -13.21 0.93 3.67
C TRP A 92 -14.00 1.95 2.85
N ASN A 93 -14.78 2.80 3.52
CA ASN A 93 -15.63 3.83 2.88
C ASN A 93 -16.48 3.30 1.72
N SER A 94 -17.12 2.14 1.93
CA SER A 94 -17.91 1.44 0.90
C SER A 94 -17.10 0.89 -0.27
N LEU A 95 -15.77 0.92 -0.23
CA LEU A 95 -14.90 0.29 -1.21
C LEU A 95 -14.52 -1.12 -0.74
N LEU A 96 -14.64 -2.10 -1.64
CA LEU A 96 -14.04 -3.42 -1.47
C LEU A 96 -12.62 -3.38 -2.04
N ILE A 97 -11.63 -3.47 -1.15
CA ILE A 97 -10.22 -3.41 -1.50
C ILE A 97 -9.58 -4.78 -1.32
N LEU A 98 -8.90 -5.28 -2.34
CA LEU A 98 -8.00 -6.44 -2.24
C LEU A 98 -6.56 -5.94 -2.18
N VAL A 99 -5.79 -6.44 -1.20
CA VAL A 99 -4.36 -6.15 -1.08
C VAL A 99 -3.61 -7.47 -1.25
N ALA A 100 -2.74 -7.54 -2.24
CA ALA A 100 -1.95 -8.72 -2.56
C ALA A 100 -0.56 -8.32 -3.02
N HIS A 101 0.39 -9.26 -3.01
CA HIS A 101 1.70 -8.92 -3.59
C HIS A 101 1.71 -8.94 -5.12
N GLY A 102 0.79 -9.71 -5.74
CA GLY A 102 0.58 -9.67 -7.19
C GLY A 102 1.33 -10.73 -8.00
N ALA A 103 1.95 -11.69 -7.36
CA ALA A 103 2.57 -12.83 -8.03
C ALA A 103 1.86 -14.15 -7.67
N PRO A 104 1.11 -14.78 -8.59
CA PRO A 104 0.85 -14.37 -9.99
C PRO A 104 -0.30 -13.36 -10.12
N PHE A 105 -0.14 -12.40 -11.04
CA PHE A 105 -1.10 -11.30 -11.20
C PHE A 105 -2.43 -11.72 -11.86
N GLN A 106 -2.40 -12.59 -12.86
CA GLN A 106 -3.60 -12.93 -13.63
C GLN A 106 -4.73 -13.57 -12.80
N PRO A 107 -4.46 -14.53 -11.90
CA PRO A 107 -5.49 -15.05 -10.99
C PRO A 107 -6.07 -13.99 -10.06
N LEU A 108 -5.24 -13.07 -9.54
CA LEU A 108 -5.67 -11.96 -8.71
C LEU A 108 -6.61 -11.03 -9.49
N ARG A 109 -6.23 -10.67 -10.71
CA ARG A 109 -7.04 -9.85 -11.61
C ARG A 109 -8.40 -10.50 -11.89
N ALA A 110 -8.41 -11.78 -12.24
CA ALA A 110 -9.65 -12.51 -12.52
C ALA A 110 -10.57 -12.55 -11.29
N LEU A 111 -10.03 -12.83 -10.11
CA LEU A 111 -10.75 -12.81 -8.85
C LEU A 111 -11.37 -11.43 -8.56
N ALA A 112 -10.57 -10.37 -8.69
CA ALA A 112 -11.00 -9.01 -8.41
C ALA A 112 -12.19 -8.58 -9.29
N LEU A 113 -12.11 -8.86 -10.59
CA LEU A 113 -13.20 -8.56 -11.52
C LEU A 113 -14.45 -9.38 -11.21
N GLN A 114 -14.28 -10.66 -10.86
CA GLN A 114 -15.39 -11.56 -10.55
C GLN A 114 -16.10 -11.18 -9.25
N CYS A 115 -15.36 -10.85 -8.19
CA CYS A 115 -15.95 -10.46 -6.91
C CYS A 115 -16.40 -8.97 -6.87
N GLY A 116 -16.08 -8.23 -7.92
CA GLY A 116 -16.45 -6.83 -8.04
C GLY A 116 -15.68 -5.93 -7.08
N ALA A 117 -14.39 -6.18 -6.86
CA ALA A 117 -13.54 -5.30 -6.09
C ALA A 117 -13.48 -3.90 -6.74
N ASP A 118 -13.47 -2.87 -5.91
CA ASP A 118 -13.36 -1.48 -6.37
C ASP A 118 -11.89 -1.09 -6.56
N LEU A 119 -10.99 -1.59 -5.69
CA LEU A 119 -9.57 -1.35 -5.74
C LEU A 119 -8.79 -2.64 -5.51
N VAL A 120 -7.74 -2.87 -6.28
CA VAL A 120 -6.71 -3.88 -6.06
C VAL A 120 -5.38 -3.17 -5.86
N VAL A 121 -4.80 -3.34 -4.68
CA VAL A 121 -3.44 -2.88 -4.38
C VAL A 121 -2.49 -4.05 -4.56
N TYR A 122 -1.45 -3.87 -5.35
CA TYR A 122 -0.44 -4.91 -5.58
C TYR A 122 0.97 -4.32 -5.73
N GLY A 123 2.00 -5.13 -5.56
CA GLY A 123 3.41 -4.76 -5.66
C GLY A 123 4.19 -5.62 -6.65
N HIS A 124 5.34 -6.16 -6.22
CA HIS A 124 6.17 -7.15 -6.90
C HIS A 124 6.91 -6.65 -8.15
N THR A 125 6.28 -5.89 -9.01
CA THR A 125 6.93 -5.42 -10.25
C THR A 125 7.93 -4.30 -10.01
N HIS A 126 7.79 -3.59 -8.89
CA HIS A 126 8.53 -2.38 -8.51
C HIS A 126 8.34 -1.20 -9.49
N VAL A 127 7.26 -1.24 -10.28
CA VAL A 127 6.92 -0.19 -11.27
C VAL A 127 5.56 0.38 -10.92
N SER A 128 5.49 1.68 -10.76
CA SER A 128 4.26 2.37 -10.38
C SER A 128 3.23 2.37 -11.50
N SER A 129 1.97 2.16 -11.18
CA SER A 129 0.88 2.23 -12.16
C SER A 129 -0.50 2.35 -11.53
N ILE A 130 -1.40 3.03 -12.23
CA ILE A 130 -2.84 3.01 -11.98
C ILE A 130 -3.53 2.63 -13.28
N VAL A 131 -4.29 1.55 -13.25
CA VAL A 131 -5.05 1.06 -14.42
C VAL A 131 -6.48 0.79 -14.02
N ARG A 132 -7.43 1.45 -14.67
CA ARG A 132 -8.86 1.15 -14.51
C ARG A 132 -9.31 0.11 -15.53
N GLU A 133 -9.91 -0.95 -15.03
CA GLU A 133 -10.57 -1.95 -15.85
C GLU A 133 -12.00 -2.14 -15.37
N GLN A 134 -12.98 -1.83 -16.22
CA GLN A 134 -14.39 -1.76 -15.83
C GLN A 134 -14.56 -0.79 -14.65
N LYS A 135 -15.05 -1.28 -13.49
CA LYS A 135 -15.16 -0.48 -12.27
C LYS A 135 -13.97 -0.64 -11.33
N THR A 136 -13.11 -1.62 -11.57
CA THR A 136 -11.98 -1.97 -10.70
C THR A 136 -10.75 -1.14 -11.05
N ILE A 137 -10.13 -0.52 -10.06
CA ILE A 137 -8.83 0.13 -10.19
C ILE A 137 -7.75 -0.84 -9.73
N PHE A 138 -6.74 -1.06 -10.56
CA PHE A 138 -5.53 -1.79 -10.24
C PHE A 138 -4.41 -0.80 -9.96
N LEU A 139 -3.93 -0.77 -8.72
CA LEU A 139 -2.93 0.16 -8.23
C LEU A 139 -1.67 -0.58 -7.83
N ASN A 140 -0.56 -0.26 -8.45
CA ASN A 140 0.76 -0.59 -7.96
C ASN A 140 1.46 0.71 -7.51
N PRO A 141 1.79 0.86 -6.22
CA PRO A 141 2.42 2.08 -5.73
C PRO A 141 3.89 2.22 -6.20
N GLY A 142 4.44 1.22 -6.88
CA GLY A 142 5.87 1.08 -7.13
C GLY A 142 6.57 0.42 -5.95
N SER A 143 7.90 0.48 -5.93
CA SER A 143 8.68 0.06 -4.76
C SER A 143 9.13 1.28 -3.97
N ALA A 144 9.00 1.20 -2.65
CA ALA A 144 9.43 2.25 -1.76
C ALA A 144 10.96 2.29 -1.57
N SER A 145 11.66 1.19 -1.89
CA SER A 145 13.11 1.09 -1.64
C SER A 145 13.94 0.64 -2.84
N LEU A 146 13.37 -0.20 -3.70
CA LEU A 146 14.08 -0.83 -4.83
C LEU A 146 13.34 -0.62 -6.15
N PRO A 147 13.12 0.64 -6.58
CA PRO A 147 12.36 0.93 -7.80
C PRO A 147 13.02 0.33 -9.04
N LYS A 148 12.22 -0.04 -10.02
CA LYS A 148 12.67 -0.59 -11.30
C LYS A 148 12.23 0.28 -12.47
N GLY A 149 12.91 0.11 -13.59
CA GLY A 149 12.65 0.90 -14.78
C GLY A 149 13.15 2.33 -14.64
N ARG A 150 12.26 3.30 -14.88
CA ARG A 150 12.54 4.75 -14.74
C ARG A 150 11.86 5.37 -13.52
N ASP A 151 11.11 4.57 -12.77
CA ASP A 151 10.37 5.06 -11.63
C ASP A 151 11.32 5.34 -10.46
N PRO A 152 11.14 6.45 -9.76
CA PRO A 152 11.79 6.67 -8.46
C PRO A 152 11.10 5.85 -7.37
N ALA A 153 11.69 5.82 -6.16
CA ALA A 153 11.04 5.28 -4.97
C ALA A 153 9.71 6.01 -4.73
N SER A 154 8.66 5.25 -4.52
CA SER A 154 7.29 5.79 -4.53
C SER A 154 6.36 5.09 -3.55
N ALA A 155 5.29 5.79 -3.22
CA ALA A 155 4.16 5.31 -2.44
C ALA A 155 2.88 5.95 -2.97
N ALA A 156 1.72 5.57 -2.43
CA ALA A 156 0.46 6.17 -2.83
C ALA A 156 -0.38 6.63 -1.62
N LEU A 157 -1.32 7.50 -1.90
CA LEU A 157 -2.34 7.96 -0.96
C LEU A 157 -3.70 7.77 -1.59
N LEU A 158 -4.61 7.15 -0.86
CA LEU A 158 -6.03 7.06 -1.16
C LEU A 158 -6.78 8.01 -0.23
N ASP A 159 -7.56 8.94 -0.78
CA ASP A 159 -8.39 9.86 0.00
C ASP A 159 -9.75 10.13 -0.69
N GLY A 160 -10.51 11.10 -0.16
CA GLY A 160 -11.82 11.45 -0.70
C GLY A 160 -11.80 12.04 -2.11
N ARG A 161 -10.65 12.39 -2.67
CA ARG A 161 -10.50 12.89 -4.04
C ARG A 161 -10.17 11.78 -5.03
N GLY A 162 -9.50 10.72 -4.58
CA GLY A 162 -9.07 9.64 -5.43
C GLY A 162 -7.79 8.97 -4.93
N ILE A 163 -6.97 8.54 -5.87
CA ILE A 163 -5.68 7.88 -5.61
C ILE A 163 -4.58 8.69 -6.28
N ARG A 164 -3.49 8.92 -5.54
CA ARG A 164 -2.29 9.59 -6.04
C ARG A 164 -1.06 8.75 -5.71
N ILE A 165 -0.23 8.42 -6.71
CA ILE A 165 1.12 7.89 -6.51
C ILE A 165 2.10 9.06 -6.59
N PHE A 166 3.06 9.08 -5.68
CA PHE A 166 4.04 10.16 -5.57
C PHE A 166 5.43 9.61 -5.22
N THR A 167 6.44 10.39 -5.55
CA THR A 167 7.83 10.11 -5.20
C THR A 167 8.08 10.28 -3.71
N LEU A 168 8.89 9.43 -3.09
CA LEU A 168 9.25 9.55 -1.67
C LEU A 168 10.24 10.67 -1.40
N GLU A 169 11.04 11.06 -2.39
CA GLU A 169 12.07 12.09 -2.26
C GLU A 169 11.48 13.48 -2.06
N ASP A 170 10.54 13.87 -2.92
CA ASP A 170 10.04 15.25 -3.01
C ASP A 170 8.50 15.38 -3.16
N GLY A 171 7.75 14.27 -3.05
CA GLY A 171 6.29 14.25 -3.10
C GLY A 171 5.69 14.57 -4.47
N VAL A 172 6.49 14.58 -5.54
CA VAL A 172 6.00 14.84 -6.90
C VAL A 172 5.05 13.73 -7.33
N THR A 173 3.89 14.11 -7.88
CA THR A 173 2.89 13.17 -8.38
C THR A 173 3.37 12.47 -9.64
N LEU A 174 3.39 11.14 -9.61
CA LEU A 174 3.69 10.28 -10.76
C LEU A 174 2.41 9.90 -11.52
N HIS A 175 1.38 9.48 -10.79
CA HIS A 175 0.10 9.07 -11.34
C HIS A 175 -1.03 9.54 -10.42
N GLU A 176 -2.18 9.85 -11.00
CA GLU A 176 -3.37 10.23 -10.27
C GLU A 176 -4.63 9.67 -10.95
N GLU A 177 -5.58 9.19 -10.15
CA GLU A 177 -6.90 8.75 -10.59
C GLU A 177 -7.93 9.37 -9.65
N LEU A 178 -8.77 10.25 -10.17
CA LEU A 178 -9.83 10.93 -9.41
C LEU A 178 -11.15 10.15 -9.50
N TRP A 179 -11.97 10.27 -8.43
CA TRP A 179 -13.32 9.65 -8.37
C TRP A 179 -14.32 10.31 -9.32
#